data_806fda2a4cdeb1fc8a1f87d47890a829
#
_entry.id   806fda2a4cdeb1fc8a1f87d47890a829
#
_cell.length_a   1.000
_cell.length_b   1.000
_cell.length_c   1.000
_cell.angle_alpha   90.00
_cell.angle_beta   90.00
_cell.angle_gamma   90.00
#
_symmetry.space_group_name_H-M   'P 1'
#
loop_
_entity.id
_entity.type
_entity.pdbx_description
1 polymer ?
#
loop_
_entity_poly.entity_id
_entity_poly.type
_entity_poly.pdbx_seq_one_letter_code
_entity_poly.pdbx_strand_id
1 'polypeptide(L)'
;RQMCIRDRLRLYPDAGSKGALNVHLSQNIRSKNGLNLKESIVRQIVVSDEKPEVRFIGNGVIIPQSTQLTVPFQAVYLRGVVVRVIKIFEQNIGQFLQVNDLEGTSDLMRVGRLIARKTIFFDEDATQELSRWNTYAIDLKELIDPEPGAIYRVELSFNRDLSAYPCEDLVKKSKEQLLADDEIKFKEESSRFDGGGYYYYNGDFDWSDYDYSKRGDPC
;
A
#
# COMPACT_ATOMS: atom_id res chain seq x y z
N ARG A 1 11.13 -24.44 37.64
CA ARG A 1 10.66 -24.88 36.29
C ARG A 1 11.06 -23.81 35.31
N GLN A 2 12.19 -23.99 34.66
CA GLN A 2 12.60 -23.18 33.54
C GLN A 2 11.75 -23.62 32.31
N MET A 3 10.83 -22.79 31.88
CA MET A 3 10.14 -23.00 30.60
C MET A 3 11.13 -22.70 29.46
N CYS A 4 11.61 -23.74 28.79
CA CYS A 4 12.38 -23.59 27.56
C CYS A 4 11.46 -23.12 26.43
N ILE A 5 11.50 -21.84 26.07
CA ILE A 5 10.77 -21.24 24.94
C ILE A 5 11.50 -21.53 23.60
N ARG A 6 12.20 -22.65 23.47
CA ARG A 6 12.91 -23.05 22.23
C ARG A 6 12.35 -24.34 21.66
N ASP A 7 11.04 -24.36 21.47
CA ASP A 7 10.30 -25.52 20.95
C ASP A 7 9.72 -25.27 19.55
N ARG A 8 10.21 -24.25 18.84
CA ARG A 8 9.70 -23.90 17.49
C ARG A 8 10.71 -24.26 16.42
N LEU A 9 10.24 -25.07 15.44
CA LEU A 9 10.89 -25.22 14.16
C LEU A 9 10.37 -24.11 13.23
N ARG A 10 11.26 -23.28 12.70
CA ARG A 10 10.93 -22.30 11.67
C ARG A 10 11.33 -22.87 10.32
N LEU A 11 10.35 -22.97 9.42
CA LEU A 11 10.57 -23.37 8.05
C LEU A 11 10.51 -22.12 7.18
N TYR A 12 11.50 -21.98 6.33
CA TYR A 12 11.56 -20.90 5.36
C TYR A 12 11.43 -21.55 3.99
N PRO A 13 10.24 -21.49 3.36
CA PRO A 13 10.10 -21.97 1.99
C PRO A 13 10.99 -21.14 1.05
N ASP A 14 11.36 -21.74 -0.08
CA ASP A 14 12.11 -20.99 -1.09
C ASP A 14 11.31 -19.79 -1.56
N ALA A 15 12.02 -18.70 -1.83
CA ALA A 15 11.40 -17.47 -2.36
C ALA A 15 10.70 -17.81 -3.69
N GLY A 16 9.38 -17.59 -3.74
CA GLY A 16 8.55 -17.95 -4.91
C GLY A 16 7.73 -19.23 -4.72
N SER A 17 7.86 -19.94 -3.60
CA SER A 17 6.95 -21.05 -3.27
C SER A 17 5.54 -20.52 -3.04
N LYS A 18 4.56 -21.00 -3.82
CA LYS A 18 3.16 -20.57 -3.80
C LYS A 18 2.23 -21.76 -3.65
N GLY A 19 1.05 -21.50 -3.08
CA GLY A 19 -0.01 -22.51 -2.95
C GLY A 19 0.18 -23.46 -1.78
N ALA A 20 -0.34 -24.68 -1.91
CA ALA A 20 -0.31 -25.69 -0.85
C ALA A 20 1.02 -26.43 -0.83
N LEU A 21 1.79 -26.27 0.24
CA LEU A 21 3.03 -27.01 0.48
C LEU A 21 2.80 -28.12 1.49
N ASN A 22 3.28 -29.31 1.20
CA ASN A 22 3.28 -30.43 2.13
C ASN A 22 4.62 -30.50 2.86
N VAL A 23 4.61 -30.27 4.16
CA VAL A 23 5.78 -30.38 5.02
C VAL A 23 5.81 -31.78 5.63
N HIS A 24 6.84 -32.53 5.31
CA HIS A 24 7.08 -33.89 5.83
C HIS A 24 8.17 -33.84 6.89
N LEU A 25 7.83 -34.17 8.11
CA LEU A 25 8.79 -34.35 9.21
C LEU A 25 8.98 -35.86 9.42
N SER A 26 10.17 -36.34 9.10
CA SER A 26 10.50 -37.78 9.25
C SER A 26 10.68 -38.14 10.73
N GLN A 27 10.23 -39.32 11.12
CA GLN A 27 10.52 -39.93 12.43
C GLN A 27 12.02 -40.00 12.77
N ASN A 28 12.89 -39.96 11.75
CA ASN A 28 14.33 -40.00 11.92
C ASN A 28 14.96 -38.71 12.41
N ILE A 29 14.18 -37.64 12.54
CA ILE A 29 14.66 -36.38 13.10
C ILE A 29 15.00 -36.61 14.58
N ARG A 30 16.26 -36.35 14.92
CA ARG A 30 16.76 -36.46 16.31
C ARG A 30 16.84 -35.11 16.98
N SER A 31 16.35 -35.08 18.21
CA SER A 31 16.58 -33.94 19.10
C SER A 31 18.04 -33.87 19.54
N LYS A 32 18.46 -32.71 20.07
CA LYS A 32 19.80 -32.56 20.65
C LYS A 32 20.09 -33.57 21.80
N ASN A 33 19.06 -34.10 22.44
CA ASN A 33 19.12 -35.05 23.53
C ASN A 33 19.00 -36.53 23.04
N GLY A 34 19.07 -36.74 21.71
CA GLY A 34 19.04 -38.09 21.13
C GLY A 34 17.64 -38.71 20.96
N LEU A 35 16.59 -38.01 21.34
CA LEU A 35 15.22 -38.46 21.18
C LEU A 35 14.76 -38.30 19.73
N ASN A 36 14.04 -39.29 19.20
CA ASN A 36 13.43 -39.24 17.87
C ASN A 36 11.96 -38.83 17.95
N LEU A 37 11.39 -38.40 16.84
CA LEU A 37 9.94 -38.27 16.69
C LEU A 37 9.29 -39.67 16.81
N LYS A 38 8.15 -39.76 17.49
CA LYS A 38 7.41 -41.02 17.63
C LYS A 38 6.91 -41.55 16.27
N GLU A 39 6.49 -40.62 15.41
CA GLU A 39 5.94 -40.91 14.09
C GLU A 39 6.28 -39.80 13.12
N SER A 40 6.24 -40.11 11.83
CA SER A 40 6.37 -39.07 10.78
C SER A 40 5.12 -38.23 10.74
N ILE A 41 5.30 -36.90 10.65
CA ILE A 41 4.21 -35.92 10.61
C ILE A 41 4.16 -35.32 9.21
N VAL A 42 2.97 -35.29 8.62
CA VAL A 42 2.69 -34.55 7.38
C VAL A 42 1.74 -33.41 7.71
N ARG A 43 2.10 -32.20 7.34
CA ARG A 43 1.26 -31.02 7.48
C ARG A 43 1.19 -30.28 6.15
N GLN A 44 0.00 -29.96 5.72
CA GLN A 44 -0.23 -29.07 4.61
C GLN A 44 -0.25 -27.63 5.13
N ILE A 45 0.57 -26.78 4.54
CA ILE A 45 0.64 -25.33 4.83
C ILE A 45 0.29 -24.63 3.52
N VAL A 46 -0.66 -23.73 3.57
CA VAL A 46 -0.97 -22.85 2.44
C VAL A 46 -0.10 -21.62 2.56
N VAL A 47 0.80 -21.44 1.60
CA VAL A 47 1.56 -20.19 1.45
C VAL A 47 0.71 -19.28 0.59
N SER A 48 0.10 -18.27 1.21
CA SER A 48 -0.67 -17.25 0.47
C SER A 48 0.29 -16.39 -0.34
N ASP A 49 -0.12 -16.09 -1.57
CA ASP A 49 0.56 -15.07 -2.34
C ASP A 49 0.46 -13.71 -1.64
N GLU A 50 1.52 -12.91 -1.76
CA GLU A 50 1.43 -11.49 -1.45
C GLU A 50 0.32 -10.88 -2.31
N LYS A 51 -0.48 -10.00 -1.71
CA LYS A 51 -1.50 -9.25 -2.44
C LYS A 51 -0.90 -7.94 -2.94
N PRO A 52 -1.47 -7.32 -3.98
CA PRO A 52 -1.06 -5.98 -4.38
C PRO A 52 -1.11 -5.04 -3.17
N GLU A 53 0.02 -4.42 -2.87
CA GLU A 53 0.16 -3.55 -1.71
C GLU A 53 1.21 -2.46 -1.96
N VAL A 54 1.00 -1.31 -1.37
CA VAL A 54 1.97 -0.20 -1.32
C VAL A 54 2.10 0.29 0.12
N ARG A 55 3.32 0.60 0.55
CA ARG A 55 3.59 1.14 1.89
C ARG A 55 4.77 2.08 1.89
N PHE A 56 4.76 3.07 2.76
CA PHE A 56 5.93 3.90 3.02
C PHE A 56 7.01 3.11 3.77
N ILE A 57 8.27 3.48 3.54
CA ILE A 57 9.40 2.94 4.30
C ILE A 57 9.67 3.86 5.48
N GLY A 58 9.72 3.29 6.67
CA GLY A 58 10.03 3.99 7.93
C GLY A 58 8.79 4.25 8.77
N ASN A 59 9.05 4.73 9.99
CA ASN A 59 8.04 5.04 11.00
C ASN A 59 7.87 6.56 11.19
N GLY A 60 8.46 7.36 10.32
CA GLY A 60 8.42 8.81 10.39
C GLY A 60 7.23 9.37 9.65
N VAL A 61 6.49 10.25 10.31
CA VAL A 61 5.33 10.96 9.76
C VAL A 61 5.75 12.26 9.07
N ILE A 62 6.92 12.80 9.43
CA ILE A 62 7.39 14.10 9.00
C ILE A 62 8.70 13.95 8.24
N ILE A 63 8.73 14.47 7.02
CA ILE A 63 9.96 14.73 6.29
C ILE A 63 10.32 16.19 6.52
N PRO A 64 11.41 16.49 7.21
CA PRO A 64 11.82 17.87 7.41
C PRO A 64 12.14 18.53 6.06
N GLN A 65 11.95 19.82 5.99
CA GLN A 65 12.29 20.59 4.80
C GLN A 65 13.78 20.42 4.51
N SER A 66 14.08 19.70 3.45
CA SER A 66 15.44 19.36 3.03
C SER A 66 15.63 19.73 1.56
N THR A 67 16.87 19.78 1.13
CA THR A 67 17.20 19.97 -0.30
C THR A 67 16.72 18.81 -1.17
N GLN A 68 16.46 17.64 -0.58
CA GLN A 68 15.92 16.47 -1.25
C GLN A 68 14.58 16.09 -0.58
N LEU A 69 13.50 16.25 -1.33
CA LEU A 69 12.15 15.86 -0.90
C LEU A 69 11.78 14.49 -1.50
N THR A 70 12.63 13.50 -1.25
CA THR A 70 12.45 12.15 -1.77
C THR A 70 11.77 11.28 -0.72
N VAL A 71 10.65 10.66 -1.11
CA VAL A 71 9.86 9.78 -0.27
C VAL A 71 10.07 8.33 -0.71
N PRO A 72 10.77 7.50 0.09
CA PRO A 72 10.92 6.09 -0.21
C PRO A 72 9.67 5.30 0.15
N PHE A 73 9.31 4.34 -0.70
CA PHE A 73 8.18 3.44 -0.47
C PHE A 73 8.46 2.06 -1.06
N GLN A 74 7.66 1.09 -0.67
CA GLN A 74 7.70 -0.26 -1.22
C GLN A 74 6.37 -0.62 -1.85
N ALA A 75 6.44 -1.40 -2.92
CA ALA A 75 5.28 -1.95 -3.59
C ALA A 75 5.51 -3.40 -3.99
N VAL A 76 4.42 -4.19 -4.01
CA VAL A 76 4.39 -5.57 -4.47
C VAL A 76 3.19 -5.77 -5.38
N TYR A 77 3.35 -6.53 -6.45
CA TYR A 77 2.32 -6.77 -7.47
C TYR A 77 1.68 -5.50 -8.05
N LEU A 78 2.46 -4.41 -8.17
CA LEU A 78 2.02 -3.16 -8.77
C LEU A 78 2.93 -2.78 -9.92
N ARG A 79 2.35 -2.17 -10.98
CA ARG A 79 3.09 -1.53 -12.09
C ARG A 79 3.18 -0.01 -11.96
N GLY A 80 2.57 0.53 -10.93
CA GLY A 80 2.58 1.95 -10.64
C GLY A 80 1.71 2.27 -9.42
N VAL A 81 1.76 3.51 -8.99
CA VAL A 81 0.98 4.04 -7.85
C VAL A 81 0.38 5.40 -8.20
N VAL A 82 -0.73 5.72 -7.56
CA VAL A 82 -1.30 7.06 -7.59
C VAL A 82 -0.78 7.82 -6.37
N VAL A 83 -0.12 8.92 -6.63
CA VAL A 83 0.37 9.86 -5.60
C VAL A 83 -0.60 11.02 -5.51
N ARG A 84 -1.06 11.35 -4.30
CA ARG A 84 -1.85 12.52 -3.99
C ARG A 84 -1.10 13.37 -2.99
N VAL A 85 -1.10 14.67 -3.20
CA VAL A 85 -0.50 15.62 -2.26
C VAL A 85 -1.54 16.64 -1.85
N ILE A 86 -1.82 16.69 -0.55
CA ILE A 86 -2.75 17.61 0.07
C ILE A 86 -1.93 18.62 0.87
N LYS A 87 -2.11 19.90 0.56
CA LYS A 87 -1.48 21.00 1.29
C LYS A 87 -2.41 21.49 2.39
N ILE A 88 -1.92 21.54 3.61
CA ILE A 88 -2.56 22.19 4.76
C ILE A 88 -1.87 23.55 4.92
N PHE A 89 -2.64 24.63 4.78
CA PHE A 89 -2.11 25.99 4.85
C PHE A 89 -1.68 26.32 6.27
N GLU A 90 -0.63 27.14 6.41
CA GLU A 90 -0.07 27.54 7.71
C GLU A 90 -1.16 28.06 8.68
N GLN A 91 -2.07 28.91 8.20
CA GLN A 91 -3.17 29.44 9.01
C GLN A 91 -4.17 28.40 9.50
N ASN A 92 -4.23 27.25 8.85
CA ASN A 92 -5.18 26.18 9.16
C ASN A 92 -4.56 25.07 10.01
N ILE A 93 -3.25 25.09 10.26
CA ILE A 93 -2.55 24.05 11.02
C ILE A 93 -3.13 23.94 12.43
N GLY A 94 -3.38 25.07 13.09
CA GLY A 94 -3.98 25.09 14.42
C GLY A 94 -5.35 24.39 14.45
N GLN A 95 -6.19 24.64 13.44
CA GLN A 95 -7.49 23.99 13.31
C GLN A 95 -7.36 22.50 13.00
N PHE A 96 -6.43 22.13 12.14
CA PHE A 96 -6.14 20.72 11.83
C PHE A 96 -5.75 19.92 13.08
N LEU A 97 -4.83 20.46 13.89
CA LEU A 97 -4.32 19.80 15.09
C LEU A 97 -5.29 19.77 16.26
N GLN A 98 -6.42 20.51 16.21
CA GLN A 98 -7.47 20.40 17.24
C GLN A 98 -8.20 19.07 17.22
N VAL A 99 -8.34 18.45 16.05
CA VAL A 99 -9.11 17.21 15.85
C VAL A 99 -8.26 16.06 15.32
N ASN A 100 -7.01 16.33 14.97
CA ASN A 100 -6.09 15.34 14.39
C ASN A 100 -4.76 15.36 15.15
N ASP A 101 -4.10 14.21 15.12
CA ASP A 101 -2.64 14.14 15.15
C ASP A 101 -2.08 14.36 13.73
N LEU A 102 -0.78 14.25 13.56
CA LEU A 102 -0.13 14.47 12.26
C LEU A 102 -0.50 13.40 11.21
N GLU A 103 -0.97 12.24 11.65
CA GLU A 103 -1.43 11.15 10.76
C GLU A 103 -2.94 11.24 10.49
N GLY A 104 -3.64 12.13 11.18
CA GLY A 104 -5.09 12.26 11.12
C GLY A 104 -5.61 12.58 9.72
N THR A 105 -6.82 12.13 9.44
CA THR A 105 -7.50 12.34 8.16
C THR A 105 -8.79 13.14 8.29
N SER A 106 -9.18 13.46 9.54
CA SER A 106 -10.42 14.16 9.82
C SER A 106 -10.36 15.59 9.28
N ASP A 107 -11.45 16.01 8.65
CA ASP A 107 -11.65 17.39 8.17
C ASP A 107 -10.58 17.93 7.18
N LEU A 108 -9.78 17.05 6.54
CA LEU A 108 -8.76 17.45 5.58
C LEU A 108 -9.31 18.37 4.48
N MET A 109 -10.55 18.13 4.04
CA MET A 109 -11.21 18.96 3.00
C MET A 109 -11.54 20.35 3.46
N ARG A 110 -11.63 20.60 4.78
CA ARG A 110 -11.92 21.92 5.36
C ARG A 110 -10.65 22.76 5.54
N VAL A 111 -9.53 22.11 5.82
CA VAL A 111 -8.29 22.78 6.23
C VAL A 111 -7.20 22.76 5.16
N GLY A 112 -7.34 21.90 4.16
CA GLY A 112 -6.35 21.67 3.12
C GLY A 112 -6.89 21.84 1.70
N ARG A 113 -6.00 21.62 0.74
CA ARG A 113 -6.28 21.56 -0.69
C ARG A 113 -5.53 20.42 -1.33
N LEU A 114 -6.17 19.71 -2.25
CA LEU A 114 -5.49 18.78 -3.13
C LEU A 114 -4.70 19.58 -4.18
N ILE A 115 -3.39 19.52 -4.13
CA ILE A 115 -2.51 20.31 -5.01
C ILE A 115 -1.85 19.49 -6.10
N ALA A 116 -1.74 18.19 -5.90
CA ALA A 116 -1.23 17.28 -6.93
C ALA A 116 -1.90 15.90 -6.83
N ARG A 117 -2.17 15.32 -8.00
CA ARG A 117 -2.55 13.94 -8.20
C ARG A 117 -1.89 13.45 -9.48
N LYS A 118 -1.09 12.39 -9.38
CA LYS A 118 -0.36 11.86 -10.53
C LYS A 118 -0.18 10.35 -10.39
N THR A 119 -0.42 9.64 -11.47
CA THR A 119 -0.05 8.22 -11.57
C THR A 119 1.42 8.12 -11.95
N ILE A 120 2.21 7.47 -11.12
CA ILE A 120 3.62 7.18 -11.35
C ILE A 120 3.74 5.71 -11.71
N PHE A 121 4.23 5.44 -12.91
CA PHE A 121 4.52 4.09 -13.36
C PHE A 121 5.95 3.74 -12.95
N PHE A 122 6.13 2.49 -12.54
CA PHE A 122 7.47 1.96 -12.31
C PHE A 122 8.14 1.67 -13.65
N ASP A 123 9.43 1.89 -13.72
CA ASP A 123 10.19 1.53 -14.92
C ASP A 123 10.09 0.02 -15.11
N GLU A 124 9.67 -0.37 -16.30
CA GLU A 124 9.55 -1.76 -16.71
C GLU A 124 10.96 -2.31 -17.04
N ASP A 125 11.87 -2.27 -16.07
CA ASP A 125 13.08 -3.05 -16.18
C ASP A 125 12.70 -4.52 -16.19
N ALA A 126 12.93 -5.20 -17.31
CA ALA A 126 12.57 -6.59 -17.55
C ALA A 126 13.16 -7.59 -16.53
N THR A 127 14.02 -7.09 -15.64
CA THR A 127 14.66 -7.84 -14.55
C THR A 127 13.94 -7.74 -13.20
N GLN A 128 12.94 -6.83 -13.07
CA GLN A 128 12.28 -6.58 -11.80
C GLN A 128 11.09 -7.52 -11.62
N GLU A 129 11.20 -8.41 -10.64
CA GLU A 129 10.12 -9.34 -10.27
C GLU A 129 9.07 -8.62 -9.42
N LEU A 130 7.95 -8.21 -10.01
CA LEU A 130 6.87 -7.48 -9.33
C LEU A 130 6.16 -8.31 -8.24
N SER A 131 6.33 -9.63 -8.24
CA SER A 131 5.80 -10.54 -7.21
C SER A 131 6.50 -10.41 -5.85
N ARG A 132 7.56 -9.60 -5.77
CA ARG A 132 8.31 -9.31 -4.55
C ARG A 132 8.20 -7.84 -4.18
N TRP A 133 8.47 -7.56 -2.92
CA TRP A 133 8.60 -6.20 -2.44
C TRP A 133 9.79 -5.50 -3.09
N ASN A 134 9.50 -4.50 -3.90
CA ASN A 134 10.48 -3.63 -4.53
C ASN A 134 10.44 -2.25 -3.88
N THR A 135 11.60 -1.62 -3.80
CA THR A 135 11.75 -0.28 -3.21
C THR A 135 11.82 0.76 -4.32
N TYR A 136 11.02 1.80 -4.20
CA TYR A 136 10.93 2.94 -5.10
C TYR A 136 11.07 4.24 -4.32
N ALA A 137 11.23 5.33 -5.03
CA ALA A 137 11.27 6.67 -4.46
C ALA A 137 10.51 7.66 -5.32
N ILE A 138 9.84 8.62 -4.68
CA ILE A 138 9.16 9.73 -5.33
C ILE A 138 9.91 11.00 -5.00
N ASP A 139 10.32 11.77 -6.02
CA ASP A 139 10.77 13.14 -5.82
C ASP A 139 9.55 14.08 -5.80
N LEU A 140 9.23 14.58 -4.62
CA LEU A 140 8.10 15.49 -4.45
C LEU A 140 8.31 16.83 -5.14
N LYS A 141 9.55 17.23 -5.46
CA LYS A 141 9.83 18.47 -6.19
C LYS A 141 9.27 18.47 -7.61
N GLU A 142 9.09 17.28 -8.19
CA GLU A 142 8.43 17.16 -9.50
C GLU A 142 6.90 17.36 -9.43
N LEU A 143 6.35 17.32 -8.23
CA LEU A 143 4.90 17.39 -8.00
C LEU A 143 4.47 18.70 -7.34
N ILE A 144 5.32 19.31 -6.54
CA ILE A 144 4.99 20.48 -5.73
C ILE A 144 6.16 21.45 -5.61
N ASP A 145 5.81 22.73 -5.47
CA ASP A 145 6.72 23.77 -4.98
C ASP A 145 6.43 24.00 -3.49
N PRO A 146 7.31 23.55 -2.57
CA PRO A 146 7.04 23.64 -1.15
C PRO A 146 7.07 25.09 -0.65
N GLU A 147 6.02 25.51 0.02
CA GLU A 147 5.90 26.80 0.68
C GLU A 147 6.30 26.70 2.16
N PRO A 148 7.08 27.64 2.69
CA PRO A 148 7.39 27.70 4.11
C PRO A 148 6.13 27.75 4.98
N GLY A 149 6.12 27.05 6.11
CA GLY A 149 5.01 27.06 7.06
C GLY A 149 3.85 26.13 6.71
N ALA A 150 3.75 25.60 5.50
CA ALA A 150 2.71 24.66 5.13
C ALA A 150 3.08 23.21 5.49
N ILE A 151 2.07 22.37 5.76
CA ILE A 151 2.23 20.92 5.89
C ILE A 151 1.72 20.25 4.62
N TYR A 152 2.49 19.29 4.12
CA TYR A 152 2.12 18.50 2.95
C TYR A 152 1.89 17.05 3.35
N ARG A 153 0.66 16.57 3.11
CA ARG A 153 0.30 15.18 3.28
C ARG A 153 0.44 14.46 1.96
N VAL A 154 1.28 13.45 1.93
CA VAL A 154 1.48 12.58 0.77
C VAL A 154 0.71 11.28 1.00
N GLU A 155 -0.11 10.91 0.04
CA GLU A 155 -0.88 9.67 0.07
C GLU A 155 -0.52 8.80 -1.14
N LEU A 156 -0.32 7.52 -0.88
CA LEU A 156 -0.11 6.52 -1.92
C LEU A 156 -1.33 5.61 -1.99
N SER A 157 -1.80 5.38 -3.20
CA SER A 157 -2.89 4.46 -3.47
C SER A 157 -2.68 3.76 -4.82
N PHE A 158 -3.47 2.75 -5.08
CA PHE A 158 -3.52 2.09 -6.38
C PHE A 158 -4.95 1.65 -6.68
N ASN A 159 -5.21 1.40 -7.94
CA ASN A 159 -6.46 0.81 -8.41
C ASN A 159 -6.17 -0.53 -9.12
N ARG A 160 -7.21 -1.23 -9.54
CA ARG A 160 -7.09 -2.51 -10.26
C ARG A 160 -6.25 -2.41 -11.53
N ASP A 161 -6.34 -1.29 -12.23
CA ASP A 161 -5.58 -1.07 -13.46
C ASP A 161 -4.07 -1.03 -13.22
N LEU A 162 -3.63 -0.64 -12.02
CA LEU A 162 -2.22 -0.58 -11.64
C LEU A 162 -1.72 -1.90 -11.01
N SER A 163 -2.62 -2.85 -10.76
CA SER A 163 -2.24 -4.16 -10.23
C SER A 163 -1.52 -4.99 -11.30
N ALA A 164 -0.41 -5.60 -10.93
CA ALA A 164 0.30 -6.62 -11.71
C ALA A 164 -0.08 -8.05 -11.28
N TYR A 165 -1.04 -8.18 -10.35
CA TYR A 165 -1.50 -9.48 -9.89
C TYR A 165 -2.16 -10.25 -11.06
N PRO A 166 -1.91 -11.57 -11.17
CA PRO A 166 -2.44 -12.39 -12.25
C PRO A 166 -3.93 -12.70 -12.02
N CYS A 167 -4.79 -11.78 -12.45
CA CYS A 167 -6.23 -11.96 -12.45
C CYS A 167 -6.70 -12.45 -13.82
N GLU A 168 -7.54 -13.48 -13.84
CA GLU A 168 -8.24 -13.90 -15.04
C GLU A 168 -9.30 -12.84 -15.40
N ASP A 169 -9.52 -12.59 -16.69
CA ASP A 169 -10.54 -11.69 -17.25
C ASP A 169 -10.42 -10.18 -16.95
N LEU A 170 -9.30 -9.70 -16.42
CA LEU A 170 -9.12 -8.27 -16.15
C LEU A 170 -8.58 -7.53 -17.40
N VAL A 171 -9.42 -6.79 -18.06
CA VAL A 171 -8.99 -5.82 -19.08
C VAL A 171 -8.49 -4.56 -18.38
N LYS A 172 -7.16 -4.34 -18.37
CA LYS A 172 -6.53 -3.19 -17.75
C LYS A 172 -6.43 -2.02 -18.72
N LYS A 173 -6.62 -0.81 -18.22
CA LYS A 173 -6.39 0.40 -18.98
C LYS A 173 -4.92 0.53 -19.39
N SER A 174 -4.68 1.12 -20.56
CA SER A 174 -3.32 1.45 -21.00
C SER A 174 -2.72 2.58 -20.16
N LYS A 175 -1.40 2.75 -20.25
CA LYS A 175 -0.67 3.83 -19.57
C LYS A 175 -1.21 5.21 -19.96
N GLU A 176 -1.45 5.41 -21.26
CA GLU A 176 -1.98 6.66 -21.82
C GLU A 176 -3.39 6.97 -21.31
N GLN A 177 -4.25 5.94 -21.21
CA GLN A 177 -5.59 6.11 -20.65
C GLN A 177 -5.56 6.50 -19.17
N LEU A 178 -4.67 5.89 -18.39
CA LEU A 178 -4.53 6.20 -16.96
C LEU A 178 -4.00 7.62 -16.74
N LEU A 179 -3.06 8.07 -17.59
CA LEU A 179 -2.55 9.44 -17.52
C LEU A 179 -3.62 10.48 -17.93
N ALA A 180 -4.44 10.16 -18.95
CA ALA A 180 -5.57 11.01 -19.32
C ALA A 180 -6.64 11.09 -18.22
N ASP A 181 -6.90 9.97 -17.55
CA ASP A 181 -7.83 9.92 -16.42
C ASP A 181 -7.34 10.76 -15.22
N ASP A 182 -6.03 10.95 -15.05
CA ASP A 182 -5.47 11.68 -13.90
C ASP A 182 -5.94 13.14 -13.85
N GLU A 183 -5.99 13.83 -15.01
CA GLU A 183 -6.46 15.22 -15.05
C GLU A 183 -7.94 15.33 -14.68
N ILE A 184 -8.76 14.41 -15.16
CA ILE A 184 -10.20 14.37 -14.86
C ILE A 184 -10.40 14.13 -13.38
N LYS A 185 -9.76 13.11 -12.83
CA LYS A 185 -9.85 12.75 -11.42
C LYS A 185 -9.27 13.83 -10.50
N PHE A 186 -8.20 14.51 -10.93
CA PHE A 186 -7.67 15.65 -10.17
C PHE A 186 -8.69 16.78 -10.06
N LYS A 187 -9.37 17.13 -11.15
CA LYS A 187 -10.43 18.15 -11.15
C LYS A 187 -11.61 17.76 -10.27
N GLU A 188 -12.07 16.53 -10.37
CA GLU A 188 -13.16 15.98 -9.56
C GLU A 188 -12.81 15.98 -8.07
N GLU A 189 -11.63 15.45 -7.71
CA GLU A 189 -11.19 15.39 -6.33
C GLU A 189 -10.88 16.77 -5.76
N SER A 190 -10.27 17.67 -6.53
CA SER A 190 -9.96 19.05 -6.12
C SER A 190 -11.24 19.85 -5.84
N SER A 191 -12.28 19.71 -6.69
CA SER A 191 -13.57 20.38 -6.50
C SER A 191 -14.23 20.03 -5.16
N ARG A 192 -13.97 18.83 -4.65
CA ARG A 192 -14.47 18.41 -3.34
C ARG A 192 -13.83 19.17 -2.19
N PHE A 193 -12.56 19.54 -2.31
CA PHE A 193 -11.87 20.40 -1.34
C PHE A 193 -12.40 21.83 -1.41
N ASP A 194 -12.79 22.31 -2.59
CA ASP A 194 -13.34 23.66 -2.77
C ASP A 194 -14.75 23.80 -2.20
N GLY A 195 -15.53 22.72 -2.18
CA GLY A 195 -16.89 22.69 -1.64
C GLY A 195 -16.98 22.63 -0.10
N GLY A 196 -15.84 22.72 0.62
CA GLY A 196 -15.83 22.71 2.09
C GLY A 196 -16.24 21.39 2.75
N GLY A 197 -16.16 20.30 2.03
CA GLY A 197 -16.42 18.95 2.58
C GLY A 197 -17.87 18.65 2.89
N TYR A 198 -18.82 19.45 2.48
CA TYR A 198 -20.23 19.09 2.52
C TYR A 198 -20.52 18.05 1.44
N TYR A 199 -20.26 16.79 1.77
CA TYR A 199 -20.80 15.70 1.01
C TYR A 199 -22.27 15.50 1.36
N TYR A 200 -23.14 15.93 0.50
CA TYR A 200 -24.32 15.11 0.25
C TYR A 200 -23.79 13.86 -0.44
N TYR A 201 -23.77 12.77 0.29
CA TYR A 201 -23.70 11.43 -0.25
C TYR A 201 -24.94 11.28 -1.13
N ASN A 202 -24.89 11.75 -2.37
CA ASN A 202 -25.85 11.37 -3.37
C ASN A 202 -25.54 9.91 -3.66
N GLY A 203 -26.36 9.06 -3.07
CA GLY A 203 -26.19 7.63 -3.00
C GLY A 203 -26.44 6.92 -4.32
N ASP A 204 -25.59 7.15 -5.30
CA ASP A 204 -25.55 6.33 -6.51
C ASP A 204 -24.68 5.07 -6.32
N PHE A 205 -24.12 4.86 -5.14
CA PHE A 205 -23.49 3.59 -4.82
C PHE A 205 -24.52 2.68 -4.14
N ASP A 206 -25.10 1.81 -4.93
CA ASP A 206 -26.00 0.77 -4.41
C ASP A 206 -25.18 -0.28 -3.64
N TRP A 207 -25.22 -0.21 -2.32
CA TRP A 207 -24.53 -1.14 -1.44
C TRP A 207 -25.10 -2.56 -1.55
N SER A 208 -26.28 -2.74 -2.16
CA SER A 208 -26.88 -4.07 -2.35
C SER A 208 -26.07 -4.94 -3.31
N ASP A 209 -25.34 -4.32 -4.25
CA ASP A 209 -24.49 -5.02 -5.22
C ASP A 209 -23.07 -5.27 -4.70
N TYR A 210 -22.74 -4.78 -3.49
CA TYR A 210 -21.42 -4.99 -2.91
C TYR A 210 -21.27 -6.39 -2.33
N ASP A 211 -20.49 -7.22 -3.00
CA ASP A 211 -20.19 -8.59 -2.54
C ASP A 211 -19.12 -8.57 -1.44
N TYR A 212 -19.58 -8.60 -0.19
CA TYR A 212 -18.71 -8.67 0.98
C TYR A 212 -17.81 -9.92 1.03
N SER A 213 -18.19 -11.00 0.34
CA SER A 213 -17.39 -12.22 0.28
C SER A 213 -16.08 -12.02 -0.48
N LYS A 214 -16.06 -11.05 -1.40
CA LYS A 214 -14.90 -10.65 -2.19
C LYS A 214 -14.04 -9.57 -1.54
N ARG A 215 -14.37 -9.18 -0.31
CA ARG A 215 -13.58 -8.20 0.42
C ARG A 215 -12.16 -8.72 0.64
N GLY A 216 -11.18 -8.00 0.07
CA GLY A 216 -9.77 -8.40 0.12
C GLY A 216 -9.36 -9.39 -0.97
N ASP A 217 -10.23 -9.68 -1.96
CA ASP A 217 -9.85 -10.33 -3.20
C ASP A 217 -8.97 -9.37 -4.00
N PRO A 218 -7.75 -9.77 -4.41
CA PRO A 218 -6.86 -8.93 -5.22
C PRO A 218 -7.36 -8.76 -6.67
N CYS A 219 -8.36 -9.56 -7.08
CA CYS A 219 -9.03 -9.53 -8.38
C CYS A 219 -10.43 -8.96 -8.29
#